data_2099901da7d950462cdee7930de3ea3b
#
_entry.id   2099901da7d950462cdee7930de3ea3b
#
_cell.length_a   1.000
_cell.length_b   1.000
_cell.length_c   1.000
_cell.angle_alpha   90.00
_cell.angle_beta   90.00
_cell.angle_gamma   90.00
#
_symmetry.space_group_name_H-M   'P 1'
#
loop_
_entity.id
_entity.type
_entity.pdbx_description
1 polymer ?
#
loop_
_entity_poly.entity_id
_entity_poly.type
_entity_poly.pdbx_seq_one_letter_code
_entity_poly.pdbx_strand_id
1 'polypeptide(L)'
;MIEEIIKEKTSADHLLYVSLKYTKTCDVILNLLARWKSLIELSFDAILEKRVEGGKVPAMPESPKQRIEFIKKYFKKSDEVQDVVPLYIFFKRIPDLNKTRSGEFRKNVNLKVVDIKKTTDINMEKLGEYYEIVEKFIVEVKKILAN
;
A
#
# COMPACT_ATOMS: atom_id res chain seq x y z
N MET A 1 1.87 17.97 -1.63
CA MET A 1 1.38 16.62 -1.95
C MET A 1 2.49 15.60 -2.13
N ILE A 2 3.40 15.85 -3.04
CA ILE A 2 4.52 14.92 -3.26
C ILE A 2 5.41 14.77 -2.01
N GLU A 3 5.55 15.82 -1.25
CA GLU A 3 6.37 15.83 -0.03
C GLU A 3 5.83 14.86 1.03
N GLU A 4 4.52 14.81 1.20
CA GLU A 4 3.87 13.90 2.13
C GLU A 4 4.03 12.45 1.69
N ILE A 5 3.95 12.20 0.38
CA ILE A 5 4.15 10.88 -0.21
C ILE A 5 5.58 10.41 0.05
N ILE A 6 6.56 11.26 -0.20
CA ILE A 6 7.98 10.96 0.04
C ILE A 6 8.23 10.67 1.52
N LYS A 7 7.61 11.44 2.42
CA LYS A 7 7.74 11.26 3.86
C LYS A 7 7.18 9.91 4.31
N GLU A 8 5.99 9.53 3.83
CA GLU A 8 5.38 8.24 4.15
C GLU A 8 6.20 7.08 3.58
N LYS A 9 6.71 7.24 2.36
CA LYS A 9 7.57 6.23 1.74
C LYS A 9 8.85 6.03 2.56
N THR A 10 9.47 7.11 3.00
CA THR A 10 10.67 7.06 3.83
C THR A 10 10.39 6.32 5.14
N SER A 11 9.25 6.58 5.77
CA SER A 11 8.84 5.90 6.99
C SER A 11 8.63 4.40 6.77
N ALA A 12 7.97 4.04 5.67
CA ALA A 12 7.75 2.63 5.32
C ALA A 12 9.09 1.93 5.02
N ASP A 13 9.97 2.56 4.25
CA ASP A 13 11.29 2.00 3.92
C ASP A 13 12.11 1.77 5.19
N HIS A 14 12.03 2.69 6.16
CA HIS A 14 12.71 2.54 7.44
C HIS A 14 12.19 1.32 8.21
N LEU A 15 10.88 1.10 8.22
CA LEU A 15 10.31 -0.07 8.89
C LEU A 15 10.78 -1.37 8.24
N LEU A 16 10.84 -1.41 6.91
CA LEU A 16 11.25 -2.60 6.18
C LEU A 16 12.75 -2.88 6.31
N TYR A 17 13.59 -1.87 6.07
CA TYR A 17 15.04 -2.06 5.97
C TYR A 17 15.79 -1.90 7.29
N VAL A 18 15.22 -1.21 8.26
CA VAL A 18 15.86 -0.98 9.54
C VAL A 18 15.13 -1.69 10.67
N SER A 19 13.87 -1.34 10.92
CA SER A 19 13.12 -1.89 12.06
C SER A 19 12.98 -3.40 11.99
N LEU A 20 12.58 -3.96 10.85
CA LEU A 20 12.43 -5.40 10.67
C LEU A 20 13.76 -6.14 10.66
N LYS A 21 14.85 -5.48 10.27
CA LYS A 21 16.18 -6.09 10.31
C LYS A 21 16.59 -6.42 11.75
N TYR A 22 16.29 -5.53 12.68
CA TYR A 22 16.69 -5.65 14.08
C TYR A 22 15.60 -6.19 15.00
N THR A 23 14.33 -6.03 14.61
CA THR A 23 13.18 -6.45 15.42
C THR A 23 12.17 -7.14 14.52
N LYS A 24 12.33 -8.46 14.35
CA LYS A 24 11.47 -9.27 13.47
C LYS A 24 10.22 -9.71 14.21
N THR A 25 9.28 -8.79 14.40
CA THR A 25 8.01 -9.06 15.08
C THR A 25 6.83 -8.78 14.18
N CYS A 26 5.70 -9.42 14.47
CA CYS A 26 4.46 -9.17 13.75
C CYS A 26 3.91 -7.77 14.01
N ASP A 27 4.25 -7.15 15.16
CA ASP A 27 3.87 -5.75 15.40
C ASP A 27 4.54 -4.81 14.40
N VAL A 28 5.82 -5.02 14.11
CA VAL A 28 6.52 -4.21 13.11
C VAL A 28 5.96 -4.48 11.72
N ILE A 29 5.64 -5.73 11.40
CA ILE A 29 4.98 -6.08 10.13
C ILE A 29 3.66 -5.32 9.99
N LEU A 30 2.82 -5.34 11.04
CA LEU A 30 1.54 -4.64 11.02
C LEU A 30 1.72 -3.12 10.85
N ASN A 31 2.73 -2.54 11.49
CA ASN A 31 3.05 -1.12 11.32
C ASN A 31 3.45 -0.81 9.87
N LEU A 32 4.23 -1.68 9.26
CA LEU A 32 4.64 -1.51 7.86
C LEU A 32 3.43 -1.57 6.92
N LEU A 33 2.55 -2.55 7.11
CA LEU A 33 1.35 -2.69 6.29
C LEU A 33 0.45 -1.45 6.41
N ALA A 34 0.31 -0.91 7.62
CA ALA A 34 -0.45 0.31 7.87
C ALA A 34 0.18 1.53 7.18
N ARG A 35 1.52 1.62 7.17
CA ARG A 35 2.23 2.70 6.47
C ARG A 35 2.06 2.60 4.96
N TRP A 36 2.17 1.41 4.40
CA TRP A 36 1.93 1.21 2.98
C TRP A 36 0.50 1.57 2.59
N LYS A 37 -0.48 1.18 3.42
CA LYS A 37 -1.87 1.56 3.18
C LYS A 37 -2.01 3.09 3.11
N SER A 38 -1.45 3.80 4.07
CA SER A 38 -1.50 5.28 4.10
C SER A 38 -0.79 5.90 2.91
N LEU A 39 0.37 5.36 2.55
CA LEU A 39 1.13 5.81 1.39
C LEU A 39 0.31 5.69 0.10
N ILE A 40 -0.36 4.56 -0.08
CA ILE A 40 -1.18 4.32 -1.26
C ILE A 40 -2.38 5.28 -1.28
N GLU A 41 -3.03 5.51 -0.13
CA GLU A 41 -4.16 6.45 -0.04
C GLU A 41 -3.76 7.87 -0.43
N LEU A 42 -2.66 8.37 0.14
CA LEU A 42 -2.14 9.69 -0.20
C LEU A 42 -1.83 9.79 -1.69
N SER A 43 -1.27 8.73 -2.25
CA SER A 43 -0.88 8.69 -3.66
C SER A 43 -2.09 8.67 -4.58
N PHE A 44 -3.11 7.88 -4.24
CA PHE A 44 -4.36 7.86 -5.00
C PHE A 44 -5.01 9.24 -5.01
N ASP A 45 -5.08 9.89 -3.86
CA ASP A 45 -5.68 11.23 -3.76
C ASP A 45 -4.88 12.25 -4.58
N ALA A 46 -3.56 12.17 -4.55
CA ALA A 46 -2.70 13.09 -5.28
C ALA A 46 -2.87 12.97 -6.80
N ILE A 47 -2.88 11.74 -7.33
CA ILE A 47 -3.04 11.56 -8.78
C ILE A 47 -4.45 11.88 -9.26
N LEU A 48 -5.47 11.65 -8.42
CA LEU A 48 -6.84 12.04 -8.73
C LEU A 48 -6.97 13.56 -8.74
N GLU A 49 -6.41 14.24 -7.75
CA GLU A 49 -6.42 15.69 -7.67
C GLU A 49 -5.75 16.32 -8.88
N LYS A 50 -4.64 15.75 -9.34
CA LYS A 50 -3.95 16.19 -10.55
C LYS A 50 -4.87 16.11 -11.77
N ARG A 51 -5.64 15.02 -11.90
CA ARG A 51 -6.58 14.84 -13.01
C ARG A 51 -7.81 15.75 -12.90
N VAL A 52 -8.26 16.04 -11.68
CA VAL A 52 -9.35 17.01 -11.45
C VAL A 52 -8.90 18.39 -11.89
N GLU A 53 -7.71 18.82 -11.51
CA GLU A 53 -7.14 20.10 -11.92
C GLU A 53 -6.98 20.21 -13.43
N GLY A 54 -6.64 19.12 -14.09
CA GLY A 54 -6.52 19.06 -15.56
C GLY A 54 -7.84 18.89 -16.30
N GLY A 55 -8.96 18.85 -15.59
CA GLY A 55 -10.29 18.68 -16.18
C GLY A 55 -10.61 17.29 -16.69
N LYS A 56 -9.77 16.31 -16.42
CA LYS A 56 -9.96 14.91 -16.88
C LYS A 56 -10.85 14.10 -15.97
N VAL A 57 -10.96 14.52 -14.70
CA VAL A 57 -11.84 13.92 -13.69
C VAL A 57 -12.75 15.05 -13.21
N PRO A 58 -14.09 14.85 -13.20
CA PRO A 58 -15.01 15.96 -12.89
C PRO A 58 -14.92 16.48 -11.45
N ALA A 59 -14.68 15.60 -10.48
CA ALA A 59 -14.60 15.99 -9.08
C ALA A 59 -13.87 14.90 -8.31
N MET A 60 -13.39 15.23 -7.10
CA MET A 60 -12.79 14.25 -6.20
C MET A 60 -13.83 13.25 -5.71
N PRO A 61 -13.42 11.99 -5.44
CA PRO A 61 -14.36 10.99 -4.91
C PRO A 61 -14.87 11.40 -3.53
N GLU A 62 -16.13 11.04 -3.24
CA GLU A 62 -16.81 11.38 -1.99
C GLU A 62 -16.74 10.29 -0.92
N SER A 63 -16.23 9.11 -1.27
CA SER A 63 -16.15 7.96 -0.37
C SER A 63 -14.92 7.10 -0.69
N PRO A 64 -14.47 6.26 0.26
CA PRO A 64 -13.38 5.31 -0.02
C PRO A 64 -13.70 4.34 -1.15
N LYS A 65 -14.95 3.90 -1.25
CA LYS A 65 -15.39 3.03 -2.33
C LYS A 65 -15.29 3.74 -3.69
N GLN A 66 -15.76 4.98 -3.74
CA GLN A 66 -15.72 5.78 -4.96
C GLN A 66 -14.27 6.09 -5.37
N ARG A 67 -13.38 6.29 -4.39
CA ARG A 67 -11.95 6.47 -4.68
C ARG A 67 -11.40 5.30 -5.50
N ILE A 68 -11.68 4.07 -5.06
CA ILE A 68 -11.22 2.87 -5.77
C ILE A 68 -11.85 2.78 -7.17
N GLU A 69 -13.13 3.08 -7.28
CA GLU A 69 -13.83 3.10 -8.57
C GLU A 69 -13.20 4.10 -9.54
N PHE A 70 -12.85 5.30 -9.05
CA PHE A 70 -12.20 6.34 -9.86
C PHE A 70 -10.81 5.91 -10.30
N ILE A 71 -10.04 5.31 -9.42
CA ILE A 71 -8.70 4.81 -9.76
C ILE A 71 -8.80 3.76 -10.87
N LYS A 72 -9.73 2.82 -10.75
CA LYS A 72 -9.95 1.79 -11.78
C LYS A 72 -10.40 2.39 -13.11
N LYS A 73 -11.21 3.43 -13.07
CA LYS A 73 -11.78 4.05 -14.27
C LYS A 73 -10.80 4.98 -14.97
N TYR A 74 -10.19 5.89 -14.22
CA TYR A 74 -9.40 6.98 -14.79
C TYR A 74 -7.93 6.64 -15.00
N PHE A 75 -7.45 5.55 -14.42
CA PHE A 75 -6.06 5.10 -14.56
C PHE A 75 -5.97 3.67 -15.09
N LYS A 76 -6.99 3.23 -15.82
CA LYS A 76 -7.06 1.84 -16.33
C LYS A 76 -5.92 1.45 -17.26
N LYS A 77 -5.22 2.42 -17.86
CA LYS A 77 -4.09 2.16 -18.76
C LYS A 77 -2.76 1.98 -18.04
N SER A 78 -2.71 2.29 -16.75
CA SER A 78 -1.49 2.13 -15.96
C SER A 78 -1.52 0.81 -15.20
N ASP A 79 -0.71 -0.14 -15.64
CA ASP A 79 -0.62 -1.45 -14.98
C ASP A 79 -0.14 -1.31 -13.53
N GLU A 80 0.82 -0.42 -13.28
CA GLU A 80 1.37 -0.19 -11.95
C GLU A 80 0.33 0.33 -10.97
N VAL A 81 -0.56 1.22 -11.44
CA VAL A 81 -1.66 1.73 -10.63
C VAL A 81 -2.69 0.63 -10.39
N GLN A 82 -3.04 -0.15 -11.42
CA GLN A 82 -4.03 -1.21 -11.28
C GLN A 82 -3.53 -2.35 -10.40
N ASP A 83 -2.25 -2.70 -10.48
CA ASP A 83 -1.66 -3.78 -9.69
C ASP A 83 -1.69 -3.52 -8.19
N VAL A 84 -1.59 -2.25 -7.79
CA VAL A 84 -1.61 -1.90 -6.36
C VAL A 84 -3.02 -1.92 -5.75
N VAL A 85 -4.07 -1.84 -6.57
CA VAL A 85 -5.45 -1.77 -6.07
C VAL A 85 -5.84 -2.99 -5.22
N PRO A 86 -5.65 -4.25 -5.69
CA PRO A 86 -5.98 -5.39 -4.84
C PRO A 86 -5.17 -5.44 -3.56
N LEU A 87 -3.91 -5.04 -3.63
CA LEU A 87 -3.02 -4.99 -2.47
C LEU A 87 -3.52 -3.97 -1.45
N TYR A 88 -3.91 -2.79 -1.93
CA TYR A 88 -4.49 -1.75 -1.09
C TYR A 88 -5.76 -2.23 -0.38
N ILE A 89 -6.65 -2.89 -1.11
CA ILE A 89 -7.89 -3.43 -0.55
C ILE A 89 -7.57 -4.44 0.55
N PHE A 90 -6.59 -5.31 0.32
CA PHE A 90 -6.15 -6.29 1.31
C PHE A 90 -5.58 -5.61 2.56
N PHE A 91 -4.67 -4.66 2.39
CA PHE A 91 -4.07 -3.92 3.52
C PHE A 91 -5.14 -3.21 4.37
N LYS A 92 -6.15 -2.67 3.71
CA LYS A 92 -7.25 -1.98 4.40
C LYS A 92 -8.08 -2.94 5.25
N ARG A 93 -8.20 -4.20 4.83
CA ARG A 93 -9.00 -5.22 5.52
C ARG A 93 -8.25 -5.88 6.68
N ILE A 94 -6.93 -5.90 6.66
CA ILE A 94 -6.12 -6.64 7.65
C ILE A 94 -6.51 -6.36 9.11
N PRO A 95 -6.75 -5.10 9.55
CA PRO A 95 -7.15 -4.87 10.94
C PRO A 95 -8.39 -5.64 11.39
N ASP A 96 -9.30 -5.94 10.46
CA ASP A 96 -10.56 -6.61 10.75
C ASP A 96 -10.51 -8.13 10.55
N LEU A 97 -9.39 -8.67 10.05
CA LEU A 97 -9.22 -10.09 9.80
C LEU A 97 -8.55 -10.79 10.97
N ASN A 98 -8.84 -12.08 11.13
CA ASN A 98 -8.19 -12.91 12.14
C ASN A 98 -6.72 -13.11 11.77
N LYS A 99 -5.86 -13.02 12.77
CA LYS A 99 -4.41 -13.10 12.58
C LYS A 99 -3.78 -14.04 13.59
N THR A 100 -2.77 -14.79 13.15
CA THR A 100 -1.97 -15.66 14.00
C THR A 100 -0.51 -15.29 13.83
N ARG A 101 0.20 -15.17 14.96
CA ARG A 101 1.61 -14.78 14.98
C ARG A 101 2.49 -15.99 15.21
N SER A 102 3.62 -16.07 14.51
CA SER A 102 4.62 -17.12 14.75
C SER A 102 6.00 -16.63 14.36
N GLY A 103 7.03 -17.30 14.84
CA GLY A 103 8.41 -16.99 14.51
C GLY A 103 8.89 -15.64 15.04
N GLU A 104 8.24 -15.08 16.06
CA GLU A 104 8.61 -13.79 16.63
C GLU A 104 10.10 -13.73 16.95
N PHE A 105 10.76 -12.63 16.55
CA PHE A 105 12.19 -12.36 16.73
C PHE A 105 13.10 -13.28 15.91
N ARG A 106 12.56 -14.03 14.93
CA ARG A 106 13.32 -14.98 14.11
C ARG A 106 13.16 -14.67 12.62
N LYS A 107 14.07 -15.22 11.80
CA LYS A 107 14.03 -15.05 10.35
C LYS A 107 12.72 -15.54 9.73
N ASN A 108 12.09 -16.54 10.36
CA ASN A 108 10.82 -17.10 9.86
C ASN A 108 9.60 -16.44 10.50
N VAL A 109 9.73 -15.20 10.98
CA VAL A 109 8.59 -14.44 11.49
C VAL A 109 7.47 -14.45 10.44
N ASN A 110 6.25 -14.74 10.90
CA ASN A 110 5.10 -14.87 10.02
C ASN A 110 3.84 -14.33 10.68
N LEU A 111 3.16 -13.46 9.97
CA LEU A 111 1.81 -13.00 10.31
C LEU A 111 0.84 -13.72 9.38
N LYS A 112 0.14 -14.70 9.92
CA LYS A 112 -0.88 -15.43 9.16
C LYS A 112 -2.19 -14.66 9.24
N VAL A 113 -2.70 -14.23 8.10
CA VAL A 113 -3.96 -13.48 8.00
C VAL A 113 -5.01 -14.41 7.40
N VAL A 114 -6.12 -14.58 8.12
CA VAL A 114 -7.18 -15.51 7.72
C VAL A 114 -8.39 -14.74 7.21
N ASP A 115 -8.71 -14.95 5.94
CA ASP A 115 -9.93 -14.46 5.32
C ASP A 115 -10.81 -15.66 4.97
N ILE A 116 -12.09 -15.44 4.77
CA ILE A 116 -13.07 -16.49 4.45
C ILE A 116 -12.61 -17.37 3.27
N LYS A 117 -12.03 -16.75 2.25
CA LYS A 117 -11.64 -17.42 1.01
C LYS A 117 -10.18 -17.83 0.93
N LYS A 118 -9.34 -17.34 1.83
CA LYS A 118 -7.90 -17.42 1.65
C LYS A 118 -7.16 -17.15 2.94
N THR A 119 -6.09 -17.91 3.15
CA THR A 119 -5.13 -17.65 4.23
C THR A 119 -3.85 -17.12 3.59
N THR A 120 -3.32 -16.02 4.10
CA THR A 120 -2.11 -15.41 3.58
C THR A 120 -1.04 -15.39 4.67
N ASP A 121 0.13 -15.91 4.34
CA ASP A 121 1.30 -15.84 5.21
C ASP A 121 2.11 -14.60 4.83
N ILE A 122 2.17 -13.64 5.73
CA ILE A 122 2.96 -12.43 5.53
C ILE A 122 4.27 -12.59 6.29
N ASN A 123 5.28 -13.04 5.58
CA ASN A 123 6.64 -13.27 6.05
C ASN A 123 7.59 -12.30 5.34
N MET A 124 8.88 -12.43 5.58
CA MET A 124 9.87 -11.52 4.98
C MET A 124 9.87 -11.58 3.45
N GLU A 125 9.70 -12.77 2.87
CA GLU A 125 9.61 -12.96 1.43
C GLU A 125 8.38 -12.24 0.85
N LYS A 126 7.23 -12.41 1.48
CA LYS A 126 5.98 -11.77 1.07
C LYS A 126 6.08 -10.25 1.15
N LEU A 127 6.72 -9.72 2.19
CA LEU A 127 6.94 -8.29 2.32
C LEU A 127 7.81 -7.75 1.19
N GLY A 128 8.79 -8.53 0.74
CA GLY A 128 9.59 -8.17 -0.42
C GLY A 128 8.77 -8.08 -1.70
N GLU A 129 7.84 -9.02 -1.90
CA GLU A 129 6.92 -9.00 -3.04
C GLU A 129 6.01 -7.76 -3.00
N TYR A 130 5.46 -7.44 -1.83
CA TYR A 130 4.62 -6.25 -1.64
C TYR A 130 5.42 -4.98 -1.90
N TYR A 131 6.65 -4.93 -1.42
CA TYR A 131 7.54 -3.79 -1.63
C TYR A 131 7.71 -3.48 -3.13
N GLU A 132 7.93 -4.52 -3.94
CA GLU A 132 8.10 -4.35 -5.39
C GLU A 132 6.86 -3.72 -6.04
N ILE A 133 5.67 -4.18 -5.65
CA ILE A 133 4.42 -3.64 -6.18
C ILE A 133 4.25 -2.18 -5.79
N VAL A 134 4.50 -1.86 -4.52
CA VAL A 134 4.37 -0.50 -3.99
C VAL A 134 5.41 0.42 -4.64
N GLU A 135 6.65 -0.05 -4.79
CA GLU A 135 7.75 0.75 -5.37
C GLU A 135 7.44 1.14 -6.82
N LYS A 136 7.00 0.19 -7.63
CA LYS A 136 6.60 0.45 -9.02
C LYS A 136 5.45 1.44 -9.09
N PHE A 137 4.48 1.31 -8.19
CA PHE A 137 3.36 2.23 -8.10
C PHE A 137 3.83 3.65 -7.78
N ILE A 138 4.72 3.82 -6.80
CA ILE A 138 5.22 5.15 -6.42
C ILE A 138 6.02 5.79 -7.54
N VAL A 139 6.81 5.02 -8.27
CA VAL A 139 7.52 5.54 -9.47
C VAL A 139 6.52 6.09 -10.47
N GLU A 140 5.44 5.36 -10.73
CA GLU A 140 4.38 5.79 -11.64
C GLU A 140 3.67 7.04 -11.14
N VAL A 141 3.37 7.11 -9.83
CA VAL A 141 2.75 8.28 -9.21
C VAL A 141 3.61 9.52 -9.44
N LYS A 142 4.93 9.41 -9.23
CA LYS A 142 5.85 10.53 -9.45
C LYS A 142 5.82 11.01 -10.90
N LYS A 143 5.74 10.09 -11.87
CA LYS A 143 5.62 10.44 -13.28
C LYS A 143 4.32 11.17 -13.57
N ILE A 144 3.20 10.70 -13.04
CA ILE A 144 1.90 11.33 -13.23
C ILE A 144 1.90 12.76 -12.64
N LEU A 145 2.46 12.93 -11.45
CA LEU A 145 2.49 14.23 -10.79
C LEU A 145 3.45 15.21 -11.46
N ALA A 146 4.47 14.72 -12.14
CA ALA A 146 5.45 15.56 -12.84
C ALA A 146 4.95 16.09 -14.19
N ASN A 147 3.90 15.52 -14.75
CA ASN A 147 3.38 15.90 -16.08
C ASN A 147 2.39 17.07 -16.02
#